data_3002aa323a04612799b1c81eb4f10127
#
_entry.id   3002aa323a04612799b1c81eb4f10127
#
_cell.length_a   1.000
_cell.length_b   1.000
_cell.length_c   1.000
_cell.angle_alpha   90.00
_cell.angle_beta   90.00
_cell.angle_gamma   90.00
#
_symmetry.space_group_name_H-M   'P 1'
#
loop_
_entity.id
_entity.type
_entity.pdbx_description
1 polymer ?
#
loop_
_entity_poly.entity_id
_entity_poly.type
_entity_poly.pdbx_seq_one_letter_code
_entity_poly.pdbx_strand_id
1 'polypeptide(L)'
;RTIASFGGGMKHFKLPEDFEDQIRKFFGNVVFSTAYGMTEMTWLASQCPHGFYHLSPTVLPLILNESGEALVEPHEGLVTGRFGFVDLLADIRWGGMISGDKVTVDLDGNCPCGMSGTVVHSVGRFDSSLGDDKIQCSGTIDAYIRGAVVD
;
A
#
# COMPACT_ATOMS: atom_id res chain seq x y z
N ARG A 1 11.36 24.82 4.21
CA ARG A 1 11.49 23.39 4.48
C ARG A 1 11.08 22.64 3.21
N THR A 2 11.98 21.85 2.65
CA THR A 2 11.72 21.07 1.44
C THR A 2 11.05 19.75 1.81
N ILE A 3 10.01 19.36 1.10
CA ILE A 3 9.36 18.06 1.25
C ILE A 3 9.67 17.24 -0.01
N ALA A 4 10.26 16.07 0.16
CA ALA A 4 10.41 15.09 -0.90
C ALA A 4 9.33 14.02 -0.73
N SER A 5 8.38 13.98 -1.65
CA SER A 5 7.30 13.00 -1.64
C SER A 5 7.59 11.90 -2.64
N PHE A 6 7.50 10.67 -2.17
CA PHE A 6 7.69 9.47 -2.97
C PHE A 6 6.40 8.67 -2.99
N GLY A 7 5.96 8.29 -4.19
CA GLY A 7 4.80 7.45 -4.40
C GLY A 7 5.08 6.41 -5.48
N GLY A 8 4.19 5.41 -5.57
CA GLY A 8 4.31 4.34 -6.55
C GLY A 8 5.37 3.30 -6.18
N GLY A 9 4.95 2.15 -5.72
CA GLY A 9 5.84 1.08 -5.25
C GLY A 9 6.98 0.76 -6.23
N MET A 10 8.12 0.44 -5.69
CA MET A 10 9.34 0.08 -6.42
C MET A 10 9.19 -1.33 -7.00
N LYS A 11 8.74 -1.41 -8.23
CA LYS A 11 8.31 -2.67 -8.85
C LYS A 11 9.44 -3.66 -9.15
N HIS A 12 10.67 -3.21 -9.37
CA HIS A 12 11.81 -4.05 -9.72
C HIS A 12 13.17 -3.48 -9.31
N PHE A 13 13.19 -2.32 -8.68
CA PHE A 13 14.43 -1.67 -8.27
C PHE A 13 14.43 -1.50 -6.75
N LYS A 14 15.57 -1.79 -6.13
CA LYS A 14 15.82 -1.35 -4.76
C LYS A 14 16.51 0.00 -4.84
N LEU A 15 16.03 0.97 -4.08
CA LEU A 15 16.80 2.20 -3.88
C LEU A 15 18.11 1.85 -3.16
N PRO A 16 19.21 2.57 -3.43
CA PRO A 16 20.40 2.47 -2.60
C PRO A 16 20.05 2.68 -1.13
N GLU A 17 20.73 1.98 -0.22
CA GLU A 17 20.46 2.11 1.22
C GLU A 17 20.66 3.54 1.72
N ASP A 18 21.53 4.30 1.08
CA ASP A 18 21.85 5.70 1.37
C ASP A 18 21.09 6.73 0.54
N PHE A 19 19.98 6.34 -0.15
CA PHE A 19 19.28 7.23 -1.06
C PHE A 19 18.75 8.50 -0.38
N GLU A 20 18.29 8.40 0.86
CA GLU A 20 17.84 9.56 1.62
C GLU A 20 18.97 10.52 1.91
N ASP A 21 20.15 10.00 2.27
CA ASP A 21 21.33 10.83 2.53
C ASP A 21 21.82 11.51 1.26
N GLN A 22 21.75 10.84 0.12
CA GLN A 22 22.07 11.45 -1.17
C GLN A 22 21.12 12.61 -1.48
N ILE A 23 19.81 12.43 -1.24
CA ILE A 23 18.83 13.49 -1.43
C ILE A 23 19.06 14.65 -0.47
N ARG A 24 19.30 14.37 0.82
CA ARG A 24 19.63 15.41 1.82
C ARG A 24 20.91 16.16 1.47
N LYS A 25 21.91 15.47 0.91
CA LYS A 25 23.16 16.10 0.48
C LYS A 25 22.94 17.10 -0.65
N PHE A 26 21.98 16.82 -1.54
CA PHE A 26 21.68 17.70 -2.68
C PHE A 26 20.72 18.84 -2.31
N PHE A 27 19.64 18.52 -1.59
CA PHE A 27 18.55 19.48 -1.30
C PHE A 27 18.61 20.10 0.10
N GLY A 28 19.54 19.69 0.95
CA GLY A 28 19.65 20.18 2.33
C GLY A 28 18.62 19.54 3.25
N ASN A 29 17.98 20.34 4.10
CA ASN A 29 17.02 19.85 5.10
C ASN A 29 15.68 19.44 4.45
N VAL A 30 15.58 18.17 4.11
CA VAL A 30 14.42 17.56 3.44
C VAL A 30 13.63 16.70 4.42
N VAL A 31 12.32 16.84 4.40
CA VAL A 31 11.37 15.91 5.04
C VAL A 31 10.90 14.93 3.98
N PHE A 32 11.11 13.66 4.24
CA PHE A 32 10.58 12.59 3.38
C PHE A 32 9.13 12.32 3.74
N SER A 33 8.31 12.12 2.73
CA SER A 33 6.92 11.71 2.86
C SER A 33 6.64 10.66 1.80
N THR A 34 6.05 9.57 2.22
CA THR A 34 5.56 8.54 1.32
C THR A 34 4.04 8.47 1.39
N ALA A 35 3.43 7.90 0.37
CA ALA A 35 1.99 7.69 0.35
C ALA A 35 1.67 6.27 -0.12
N TYR A 36 0.65 5.69 0.50
CA TYR A 36 0.09 4.41 0.10
C TYR A 36 -1.26 4.62 -0.56
N GLY A 37 -1.43 4.01 -1.70
CA GLY A 37 -2.66 4.03 -2.48
C GLY A 37 -2.47 3.33 -3.82
N MET A 38 -3.54 3.18 -4.55
CA MET A 38 -3.59 2.57 -5.87
C MET A 38 -4.63 3.30 -6.73
N THR A 39 -4.58 3.11 -8.05
CA THR A 39 -5.51 3.75 -8.98
C THR A 39 -6.97 3.39 -8.75
N GLU A 40 -7.19 2.28 -8.07
CA GLU A 40 -8.49 1.75 -7.71
C GLU A 40 -9.11 2.38 -6.46
N MET A 41 -8.35 3.22 -5.76
CA MET A 41 -8.80 3.98 -4.58
C MET A 41 -9.10 5.43 -4.94
N THR A 42 -10.10 6.01 -4.30
CA THR A 42 -10.41 7.44 -4.42
C THR A 42 -9.59 8.31 -3.47
N TRP A 43 -8.76 7.73 -2.65
CA TRP A 43 -7.94 8.42 -1.65
C TRP A 43 -6.51 7.91 -1.65
N LEU A 44 -5.63 8.71 -1.05
CA LEU A 44 -4.20 8.41 -0.89
C LEU A 44 -3.83 8.60 0.59
N ALA A 45 -3.29 7.57 1.22
CA ALA A 45 -2.83 7.63 2.60
C ALA A 45 -1.41 8.18 2.66
N SER A 46 -1.25 9.39 3.16
CA SER A 46 0.07 9.93 3.45
C SER A 46 0.65 9.30 4.71
N GLN A 47 1.95 9.08 4.70
CA GLN A 47 2.67 8.58 5.86
C GLN A 47 2.71 9.63 6.97
N CYS A 48 2.38 9.24 8.20
CA CYS A 48 2.51 10.10 9.36
C CYS A 48 3.98 10.16 9.85
N PRO A 49 4.32 11.07 10.81
CA PRO A 49 5.68 11.19 11.33
C PRO A 49 6.24 9.92 11.99
N HIS A 50 5.38 8.97 12.34
CA HIS A 50 5.77 7.67 12.91
C HIS A 50 5.93 6.57 11.85
N GLY A 51 5.83 6.91 10.57
CA GLY A 51 6.05 5.97 9.49
C GLY A 51 4.82 5.13 9.10
N PHE A 52 3.64 5.42 9.68
CA PHE A 52 2.42 4.66 9.42
C PHE A 52 1.48 5.40 8.46
N TYR A 53 0.60 4.65 7.80
CA TYR A 53 -0.41 5.22 6.92
C TYR A 53 -1.78 5.12 7.58
N HIS A 54 -2.57 6.19 7.49
CA HIS A 54 -3.92 6.23 8.04
C HIS A 54 -4.95 6.06 6.93
N LEU A 55 -5.80 5.05 7.06
CA LEU A 55 -6.89 4.83 6.12
C LEU A 55 -7.97 5.91 6.27
N SER A 56 -8.53 6.33 5.14
CA SER A 56 -9.71 7.19 5.17
C SER A 56 -10.87 6.48 5.88
N PRO A 57 -11.69 7.18 6.68
CA PRO A 57 -12.90 6.62 7.29
C PRO A 57 -13.90 6.06 6.26
N THR A 58 -13.76 6.42 5.00
CA THR A 58 -14.59 5.94 3.88
C THR A 58 -14.12 4.62 3.31
N VAL A 59 -13.00 4.09 3.76
CA VAL A 59 -12.44 2.82 3.32
C VAL A 59 -12.65 1.78 4.39
N LEU A 60 -13.39 0.73 4.06
CA LEU A 60 -13.59 -0.43 4.90
C LEU A 60 -12.50 -1.47 4.56
N PRO A 61 -11.51 -1.68 5.42
CA PRO A 61 -10.47 -2.67 5.19
C PRO A 61 -11.03 -4.09 5.37
N LEU A 62 -10.62 -4.98 4.49
CA LEU A 62 -10.88 -6.41 4.53
C LEU A 62 -9.53 -7.11 4.48
N ILE A 63 -9.05 -7.60 5.61
CA ILE A 63 -7.77 -8.29 5.64
C ILE A 63 -8.00 -9.77 5.46
N LEU A 64 -7.51 -10.28 4.35
CA LEU A 64 -7.80 -11.63 3.87
C LEU A 64 -6.57 -12.54 4.04
N ASN A 65 -6.82 -13.84 4.05
CA ASN A 65 -5.76 -14.82 3.96
C ASN A 65 -5.01 -14.70 2.61
N GLU A 66 -3.95 -15.44 2.45
CA GLU A 66 -3.11 -15.37 1.25
C GLU A 66 -3.88 -15.68 -0.03
N SER A 67 -4.82 -16.64 -0.01
CA SER A 67 -5.68 -16.97 -1.14
C SER A 67 -6.74 -15.91 -1.44
N GLY A 68 -7.02 -15.00 -0.50
CA GLY A 68 -8.05 -13.97 -0.65
C GLY A 68 -9.49 -14.45 -0.41
N GLU A 69 -9.67 -15.64 0.14
CA GLU A 69 -10.99 -16.29 0.24
C GLU A 69 -11.66 -16.12 1.61
N ALA A 70 -10.88 -15.80 2.65
CA ALA A 70 -11.38 -15.68 4.01
C ALA A 70 -10.75 -14.50 4.74
N LEU A 71 -11.52 -13.86 5.62
CA LEU A 71 -11.01 -12.85 6.54
C LEU A 71 -10.06 -13.49 7.55
N VAL A 72 -9.00 -12.76 7.89
CA VAL A 72 -8.09 -13.10 8.98
C VAL A 72 -8.59 -12.45 10.26
N GLU A 73 -8.73 -13.26 11.32
CA GLU A 73 -9.11 -12.75 12.63
C GLU A 73 -7.98 -11.88 13.21
N PRO A 74 -8.28 -10.69 13.72
CA PRO A 74 -7.30 -9.84 14.37
C PRO A 74 -6.87 -10.45 15.72
N HIS A 75 -5.60 -10.25 16.07
CA HIS A 75 -5.08 -10.55 17.39
C HIS A 75 -4.66 -9.23 18.05
N GLU A 76 -5.28 -8.88 19.17
CA GLU A 76 -5.05 -7.60 19.89
C GLU A 76 -5.15 -6.37 18.95
N GLY A 77 -6.16 -6.34 18.09
CA GLY A 77 -6.38 -5.27 17.12
C GLY A 77 -5.49 -5.33 15.87
N LEU A 78 -4.38 -6.07 15.92
CA LEU A 78 -3.46 -6.24 14.79
C LEU A 78 -3.87 -7.41 13.91
N VAL A 79 -3.81 -7.20 12.61
CA VAL A 79 -4.07 -8.23 11.59
C VAL A 79 -3.09 -8.09 10.43
N THR A 80 -2.55 -9.22 9.98
CA THR A 80 -1.67 -9.27 8.82
C THR A 80 -2.25 -10.18 7.76
N GLY A 81 -2.35 -9.70 6.53
CA GLY A 81 -2.90 -10.48 5.43
C GLY A 81 -2.92 -9.73 4.11
N ARG A 82 -3.65 -10.27 3.15
CA ARG A 82 -3.90 -9.67 1.86
C ARG A 82 -4.86 -8.49 2.02
N PHE A 83 -4.50 -7.35 1.46
CA PHE A 83 -5.34 -6.15 1.55
C PHE A 83 -6.49 -6.22 0.55
N GLY A 84 -7.69 -6.37 1.08
CA GLY A 84 -8.93 -6.07 0.41
C GLY A 84 -9.58 -4.83 1.01
N PHE A 85 -10.47 -4.19 0.28
CA PHE A 85 -11.18 -3.01 0.77
C PHE A 85 -12.47 -2.75 0.02
N VAL A 86 -13.39 -2.04 0.67
CA VAL A 86 -14.52 -1.38 0.04
C VAL A 86 -14.32 0.11 0.19
N ASP A 87 -14.27 0.84 -0.92
CA ASP A 87 -14.17 2.29 -0.92
C ASP A 87 -15.58 2.88 -1.12
N LEU A 88 -16.10 3.50 -0.07
CA LEU A 88 -17.47 4.04 -0.05
C LEU A 88 -17.63 5.30 -0.90
N LEU A 89 -16.54 5.92 -1.36
CA LEU A 89 -16.56 7.06 -2.28
C LEU A 89 -16.43 6.66 -3.75
N ALA A 90 -16.16 5.38 -4.04
CA ALA A 90 -16.05 4.91 -5.41
C ALA A 90 -17.43 4.66 -6.00
N ASP A 91 -17.99 5.66 -6.68
CA ASP A 91 -19.30 5.62 -7.32
C ASP A 91 -19.33 4.85 -8.66
N ILE A 92 -18.15 4.63 -9.24
CA ILE A 92 -18.01 3.96 -10.54
C ILE A 92 -17.95 2.43 -10.43
N ARG A 93 -17.90 1.89 -9.21
CA ARG A 93 -17.73 0.46 -8.97
C ARG A 93 -18.50 0.01 -7.72
N TRP A 94 -19.29 -1.02 -7.89
CA TRP A 94 -19.97 -1.70 -6.79
C TRP A 94 -19.11 -2.87 -6.27
N GLY A 95 -18.97 -2.96 -4.97
CA GLY A 95 -18.27 -4.04 -4.29
C GLY A 95 -16.84 -3.69 -3.87
N GLY A 96 -16.20 -4.67 -3.24
CA GLY A 96 -14.82 -4.54 -2.77
C GLY A 96 -13.80 -4.85 -3.85
N MET A 97 -12.56 -4.58 -3.51
CA MET A 97 -11.40 -4.96 -4.29
C MET A 97 -10.42 -5.74 -3.44
N ILE A 98 -9.79 -6.74 -4.03
CA ILE A 98 -8.70 -7.49 -3.41
C ILE A 98 -7.42 -7.12 -4.16
N SER A 99 -6.42 -6.64 -3.42
CA SER A 99 -5.13 -6.26 -3.99
C SER A 99 -4.11 -7.39 -3.88
N GLY A 100 -2.97 -7.23 -4.54
CA GLY A 100 -1.80 -8.10 -4.34
C GLY A 100 -0.92 -7.71 -3.16
N ASP A 101 -1.32 -6.70 -2.37
CA ASP A 101 -0.51 -6.20 -1.27
C ASP A 101 -0.74 -7.00 0.00
N LYS A 102 0.36 -7.28 0.70
CA LYS A 102 0.38 -7.80 2.07
C LYS A 102 0.53 -6.63 3.02
N VAL A 103 -0.42 -6.49 3.93
CA VAL A 103 -0.43 -5.39 4.90
C VAL A 103 -0.47 -5.92 6.34
N THR A 104 0.09 -5.13 7.26
CA THR A 104 -0.19 -5.25 8.69
C THR A 104 -0.99 -4.04 9.11
N VAL A 105 -2.17 -4.25 9.67
CA VAL A 105 -3.16 -3.21 10.00
C VAL A 105 -3.50 -3.28 11.47
N ASP A 106 -3.54 -2.13 12.13
CA ASP A 106 -4.13 -1.95 13.46
C ASP A 106 -5.55 -1.40 13.26
N LEU A 107 -6.53 -2.23 13.60
CA LEU A 107 -7.95 -1.87 13.49
C LEU A 107 -8.43 -1.00 14.63
N ASP A 108 -7.75 -1.03 15.78
CA ASP A 108 -8.06 -0.23 16.97
C ASP A 108 -7.55 1.21 16.85
N GLY A 109 -6.63 1.44 15.89
CA GLY A 109 -6.18 2.77 15.53
C GLY A 109 -5.22 3.43 16.52
N ASN A 110 -4.38 2.64 17.17
CA ASN A 110 -3.41 3.12 18.16
C ASN A 110 -2.16 3.71 17.48
N CYS A 111 -2.22 4.95 17.04
CA CYS A 111 -1.06 5.63 16.50
C CYS A 111 -0.55 6.75 17.41
N PRO A 112 0.76 6.80 17.74
CA PRO A 112 1.34 7.87 18.55
C PRO A 112 1.20 9.27 17.95
N CYS A 113 0.86 9.39 16.66
CA CYS A 113 0.62 10.70 16.03
C CYS A 113 -0.69 11.37 16.49
N GLY A 114 -1.56 10.63 17.20
CA GLY A 114 -2.84 11.13 17.72
C GLY A 114 -3.98 11.12 16.68
N MET A 115 -3.74 10.69 15.46
CA MET A 115 -4.82 10.47 14.48
C MET A 115 -5.56 9.18 14.83
N SER A 116 -6.88 9.25 14.86
CA SER A 116 -7.77 8.10 15.06
C SER A 116 -8.07 7.40 13.73
N GLY A 117 -8.57 6.17 13.81
CA GLY A 117 -8.96 5.35 12.68
C GLY A 117 -7.92 4.27 12.33
N THR A 118 -8.25 3.41 11.41
CA THR A 118 -7.42 2.26 11.02
C THR A 118 -6.04 2.69 10.55
N VAL A 119 -5.01 2.03 11.09
CA VAL A 119 -3.60 2.34 10.83
C VAL A 119 -2.94 1.19 10.08
N VAL A 120 -2.31 1.48 8.96
CA VAL A 120 -1.48 0.53 8.22
C VAL A 120 -0.03 0.70 8.66
N HIS A 121 0.50 -0.32 9.33
CA HIS A 121 1.86 -0.34 9.88
C HIS A 121 2.91 -0.68 8.82
N SER A 122 2.58 -1.62 7.94
CA SER A 122 3.48 -2.04 6.88
C SER A 122 2.72 -2.43 5.62
N VAL A 123 3.38 -2.22 4.49
CA VAL A 123 2.90 -2.61 3.17
C VAL A 123 4.02 -3.35 2.46
N GLY A 124 3.73 -4.52 1.97
CA GLY A 124 4.60 -5.33 1.12
C GLY A 124 3.77 -5.99 0.02
N ARG A 125 4.35 -6.96 -0.65
CA ARG A 125 3.63 -7.81 -1.58
C ARG A 125 3.74 -9.25 -1.17
N PHE A 126 2.72 -10.05 -1.49
CA PHE A 126 2.89 -11.50 -1.47
C PHE A 126 3.85 -11.89 -2.58
N ASP A 127 4.81 -12.77 -2.25
CA ASP A 127 5.73 -13.30 -3.25
C ASP A 127 4.95 -14.14 -4.26
N SER A 128 5.00 -13.73 -5.51
CA SER A 128 4.36 -14.43 -6.63
C SER A 128 5.14 -15.69 -7.04
N SER A 129 5.70 -16.43 -6.10
CA SER A 129 6.38 -17.71 -6.35
C SER A 129 5.42 -18.80 -6.87
N LEU A 130 4.13 -18.57 -6.82
CA LEU A 130 3.05 -19.44 -7.34
C LEU A 130 2.44 -18.92 -8.65
N GLY A 131 3.20 -18.23 -9.47
CA GLY A 131 2.97 -18.15 -10.92
C GLY A 131 1.82 -17.27 -11.43
N ASP A 132 0.79 -16.96 -10.69
CA ASP A 132 -0.47 -16.45 -11.26
C ASP A 132 -0.96 -15.08 -10.73
N ASP A 133 -0.30 -14.47 -9.77
CA ASP A 133 -0.80 -13.23 -9.16
C ASP A 133 0.00 -11.99 -9.59
N LYS A 134 0.18 -11.83 -10.89
CA LYS A 134 0.75 -10.60 -11.48
C LYS A 134 -0.33 -9.52 -11.67
N ILE A 135 -1.09 -9.21 -10.64
CA ILE A 135 -1.89 -7.97 -10.65
C ILE A 135 -0.91 -6.81 -10.47
N GLN A 136 -0.32 -6.40 -11.56
CA GLN A 136 0.56 -5.23 -11.61
C GLN A 136 -0.27 -4.04 -12.07
N CYS A 137 -0.35 -3.00 -11.26
CA CYS A 137 -1.07 -1.75 -11.59
C CYS A 137 -0.58 -1.03 -12.84
N SER A 138 0.29 -1.48 -13.61
CA SER A 138 0.72 -0.98 -14.92
C SER A 138 1.33 -2.09 -15.74
N GLY A 139 1.03 -3.33 -15.35
CA GLY A 139 1.65 -4.52 -15.91
C GLY A 139 1.28 -4.78 -17.36
N THR A 140 0.16 -4.25 -17.82
CA THR A 140 -0.34 -4.53 -19.15
C THR A 140 0.59 -4.03 -20.25
N ILE A 141 1.11 -2.81 -20.13
CA ILE A 141 2.02 -2.25 -21.13
C ILE A 141 3.40 -2.91 -21.04
N ASP A 142 3.92 -3.10 -19.83
CA ASP A 142 5.23 -3.73 -19.62
C ASP A 142 5.21 -5.22 -20.01
N ALA A 143 4.13 -5.92 -19.72
CA ALA A 143 3.92 -7.30 -20.15
C ALA A 143 3.81 -7.42 -21.69
N TYR A 144 3.15 -6.46 -22.33
CA TYR A 144 3.06 -6.39 -23.79
C TYR A 144 4.43 -6.13 -24.44
N ILE A 145 5.19 -5.17 -23.89
CA ILE A 145 6.53 -4.84 -24.41
C ILE A 145 7.50 -6.00 -24.22
N ARG A 146 7.36 -6.78 -23.16
CA ARG A 146 8.24 -7.93 -22.88
C ARG A 146 7.76 -9.24 -23.48
N GLY A 147 6.67 -9.24 -24.21
CA GLY A 147 6.13 -10.45 -24.85
C GLY A 147 5.60 -11.49 -23.87
N ALA A 148 5.22 -11.05 -22.65
CA ALA A 148 4.68 -11.95 -21.63
C ALA A 148 3.18 -12.25 -21.82
N VAL A 149 2.51 -11.58 -22.75
CA VAL A 149 1.15 -11.90 -23.18
C VAL A 149 1.27 -12.72 -24.45
N VAL A 150 1.17 -14.02 -24.32
CA VAL A 150 1.00 -14.96 -25.46
C VAL A 150 -0.49 -15.21 -25.58
N ASP A 151 -1.02 -15.10 -26.81
CA ASP A 151 -2.42 -15.37 -27.16
C ASP A 151 -2.88 -16.75 -26.70
#